data_e2be6854da2240457748ba5606ff1176
#
_entry.id   e2be6854da2240457748ba5606ff1176
#
_cell.length_a   1.000
_cell.length_b   1.000
_cell.length_c   1.000
_cell.angle_alpha   90.00
_cell.angle_beta   90.00
_cell.angle_gamma   90.00
#
_symmetry.space_group_name_H-M   'P 1'
#
loop_
_entity.id
_entity.type
_entity.pdbx_description
1 polymer ?
#
loop_
_entity_poly.entity_id
_entity_poly.type
_entity_poly.pdbx_seq_one_letter_code
_entity_poly.pdbx_strand_id
1 'polypeptide(L)'
;MQLQLRAWPLALVALLLMGLCACNKNESAAGNAPDANHQKLNIYLSDDPAYFDAVNLDIRAVEVLVDTCTTDSSQLSNQPNRCGWDNGQWDHQHCTVWDTLAIRAGVYNLLDLRNGTDTLLGDGNVIKGDVTRIRITIGDNNSLVKDSVTYPLYTWSGQHKVIINLRRSDWENFSSGSYRLWLDFDVNHSVLEIFRGHFILNPFIRVFIPNQFGSISGNVGPDAAQPVISLYGATDTLYAIPWRGGDFSIRGVTEGTYSLYVNASNGYSDTTIANIAIKGGETTKLPKITLHK
;
A
#
# COMPACT_ATOMS: atom_id res chain seq x y z
N MET A 1 -48.43 -35.46 -60.12
CA MET A 1 -48.81 -34.80 -58.86
C MET A 1 -47.86 -35.33 -57.79
N GLN A 2 -46.73 -34.65 -57.61
CA GLN A 2 -45.69 -35.06 -56.68
C GLN A 2 -45.61 -34.08 -55.53
N LEU A 3 -45.74 -34.61 -54.31
CA LEU A 3 -45.61 -33.86 -53.06
C LEU A 3 -44.10 -33.58 -52.80
N GLN A 4 -43.75 -32.34 -52.77
CA GLN A 4 -42.44 -31.86 -52.25
C GLN A 4 -42.57 -31.77 -50.72
N LEU A 5 -41.94 -32.67 -50.00
CA LEU A 5 -41.76 -32.57 -48.53
C LEU A 5 -40.69 -31.54 -48.21
N ARG A 6 -41.09 -30.49 -47.54
CA ARG A 6 -40.21 -29.41 -47.05
C ARG A 6 -39.36 -29.93 -45.89
N ALA A 7 -38.04 -30.04 -46.13
CA ALA A 7 -37.02 -30.42 -45.12
C ALA A 7 -36.42 -29.23 -44.35
N TRP A 8 -37.22 -28.22 -43.99
CA TRP A 8 -36.71 -26.97 -43.40
C TRP A 8 -36.81 -26.78 -41.89
N PRO A 9 -37.54 -27.57 -41.11
CA PRO A 9 -37.52 -27.33 -39.65
C PRO A 9 -36.40 -28.04 -38.89
N LEU A 10 -35.70 -29.03 -39.47
CA LEU A 10 -34.64 -29.75 -38.75
C LEU A 10 -33.29 -29.04 -38.76
N ALA A 11 -33.00 -28.22 -39.76
CA ALA A 11 -31.76 -27.43 -39.83
C ALA A 11 -31.76 -26.27 -38.85
N LEU A 12 -32.92 -25.67 -38.54
CA LEU A 12 -33.03 -24.56 -37.56
C LEU A 12 -32.93 -25.04 -36.11
N VAL A 13 -33.35 -26.26 -35.81
CA VAL A 13 -33.22 -26.83 -34.46
C VAL A 13 -31.78 -27.27 -34.20
N ALA A 14 -31.02 -27.72 -35.18
CA ALA A 14 -29.62 -28.04 -35.05
C ALA A 14 -28.73 -26.80 -34.87
N LEU A 15 -29.11 -25.66 -35.46
CA LEU A 15 -28.39 -24.39 -35.28
C LEU A 15 -28.67 -23.76 -33.91
N LEU A 16 -29.83 -24.01 -33.32
CA LEU A 16 -30.20 -23.48 -31.97
C LEU A 16 -29.54 -24.30 -30.85
N LEU A 17 -29.13 -25.52 -31.06
CA LEU A 17 -28.44 -26.39 -30.09
C LEU A 17 -26.92 -26.15 -30.03
N MET A 18 -26.31 -25.53 -31.04
CA MET A 18 -24.88 -25.17 -31.03
C MET A 18 -24.59 -23.83 -30.33
N GLY A 19 -25.62 -23.06 -29.97
CA GLY A 19 -25.48 -21.75 -29.30
C GLY A 19 -25.35 -21.82 -27.78
N LEU A 20 -25.43 -23.00 -27.14
CA LEU A 20 -25.41 -23.17 -25.68
C LEU A 20 -24.06 -23.64 -25.11
N CYS A 21 -23.04 -23.83 -25.95
CA CYS A 21 -21.66 -23.93 -25.47
C CYS A 21 -21.00 -22.55 -25.45
N ALA A 22 -21.69 -21.54 -24.89
CA ALA A 22 -21.02 -20.37 -24.38
C ALA A 22 -20.21 -20.87 -23.17
N CYS A 23 -18.90 -21.04 -23.37
CA CYS A 23 -17.94 -21.14 -22.29
C CYS A 23 -18.27 -20.03 -21.29
N ASN A 24 -18.82 -20.41 -20.17
CA ASN A 24 -18.74 -19.62 -18.95
C ASN A 24 -17.25 -19.50 -18.64
N LYS A 25 -16.59 -18.49 -19.20
CA LYS A 25 -15.41 -17.89 -18.57
C LYS A 25 -15.88 -17.16 -17.31
N ASN A 26 -16.40 -17.89 -16.36
CA ASN A 26 -16.17 -17.59 -14.99
C ASN A 26 -14.68 -17.88 -14.77
N GLU A 27 -13.82 -17.00 -15.22
CA GLU A 27 -12.63 -16.71 -14.46
C GLU A 27 -13.10 -16.13 -13.14
N SER A 28 -13.67 -16.97 -12.28
CA SER A 28 -13.49 -16.84 -10.88
C SER A 28 -11.99 -16.68 -10.72
N ALA A 29 -11.54 -15.50 -10.34
CA ALA A 29 -10.29 -15.32 -9.66
C ALA A 29 -10.42 -16.10 -8.33
N ALA A 30 -10.41 -17.43 -8.43
CA ALA A 30 -9.98 -18.32 -7.39
C ALA A 30 -8.48 -18.03 -7.30
N GLY A 31 -8.12 -16.94 -6.61
CA GLY A 31 -6.78 -16.74 -6.16
C GLY A 31 -6.39 -18.04 -5.48
N ASN A 32 -5.43 -18.76 -6.07
CA ASN A 32 -4.96 -20.02 -5.54
C ASN A 32 -4.71 -19.84 -4.05
N ALA A 33 -5.56 -20.48 -3.23
CA ALA A 33 -5.31 -20.54 -1.81
C ALA A 33 -3.90 -21.13 -1.66
N PRO A 34 -3.06 -20.56 -0.82
CA PRO A 34 -1.71 -21.08 -0.61
C PRO A 34 -1.81 -22.54 -0.15
N ASP A 35 -0.88 -23.37 -0.58
CA ASP A 35 -0.79 -24.74 -0.07
C ASP A 35 -0.43 -24.75 1.43
N ALA A 36 -0.41 -25.93 2.04
CA ALA A 36 -0.18 -26.08 3.48
C ALA A 36 1.17 -25.48 3.99
N ASN A 37 2.15 -25.35 3.09
CA ASN A 37 3.50 -24.88 3.38
C ASN A 37 3.74 -23.42 2.99
N HIS A 38 2.78 -22.79 2.34
CA HIS A 38 2.88 -21.40 1.91
C HIS A 38 1.78 -20.54 2.53
N GLN A 39 2.02 -19.24 2.51
CA GLN A 39 1.07 -18.19 2.88
C GLN A 39 1.07 -17.11 1.79
N LYS A 40 -0.08 -16.50 1.56
CA LYS A 40 -0.22 -15.43 0.58
C LYS A 40 0.03 -14.08 1.23
N LEU A 41 0.86 -13.26 0.60
CA LEU A 41 1.11 -11.89 1.03
C LEU A 41 0.67 -10.92 -0.04
N ASN A 42 0.04 -9.81 0.39
CA ASN A 42 -0.28 -8.66 -0.44
C ASN A 42 0.28 -7.42 0.25
N ILE A 43 1.12 -6.67 -0.45
CA ILE A 43 1.72 -5.43 0.04
C ILE A 43 1.19 -4.28 -0.80
N TYR A 44 0.58 -3.32 -0.15
CA TYR A 44 0.07 -2.11 -0.77
C TYR A 44 0.99 -0.93 -0.47
N LEU A 45 1.11 -0.02 -1.43
CA LEU A 45 1.83 1.24 -1.30
C LEU A 45 0.84 2.39 -1.28
N SER A 46 0.99 3.28 -0.32
CA SER A 46 0.32 4.57 -0.20
C SER A 46 1.36 5.67 0.04
N ASP A 47 0.94 6.92 -0.01
CA ASP A 47 1.80 8.07 0.23
C ASP A 47 1.07 9.14 1.05
N ASP A 48 1.84 9.83 1.90
CA ASP A 48 1.46 11.08 2.53
C ASP A 48 1.64 12.25 1.52
N PRO A 49 0.80 13.27 1.57
CA PRO A 49 0.92 14.40 0.66
C PRO A 49 2.21 15.20 0.90
N ALA A 50 2.85 15.62 -0.19
CA ALA A 50 4.05 16.44 -0.18
C ALA A 50 3.91 17.70 -1.04
N TYR A 51 4.80 18.67 -0.81
CA TYR A 51 4.85 19.95 -1.53
C TYR A 51 5.60 19.88 -2.86
N PHE A 52 5.46 18.76 -3.55
CA PHE A 52 6.03 18.55 -4.89
C PHE A 52 4.90 18.36 -5.91
N ASP A 53 5.18 18.61 -7.17
CA ASP A 53 4.23 18.32 -8.25
C ASP A 53 4.20 16.83 -8.59
N ALA A 54 5.35 16.15 -8.47
CA ALA A 54 5.48 14.70 -8.60
C ALA A 54 6.75 14.21 -7.86
N VAL A 55 6.71 12.98 -7.36
CA VAL A 55 7.86 12.24 -6.85
C VAL A 55 7.84 10.84 -7.45
N ASN A 56 8.73 10.62 -8.39
CA ASN A 56 8.80 9.39 -9.15
C ASN A 56 9.86 8.47 -8.56
N LEU A 57 9.44 7.30 -8.10
CA LEU A 57 10.28 6.29 -7.49
C LEU A 57 10.33 5.03 -8.36
N ASP A 58 11.53 4.62 -8.75
CA ASP A 58 11.78 3.45 -9.57
C ASP A 58 11.90 2.20 -8.68
N ILE A 59 10.83 1.40 -8.59
CA ILE A 59 10.80 0.19 -7.76
C ILE A 59 11.07 -1.04 -8.64
N ARG A 60 12.10 -1.82 -8.29
CA ARG A 60 12.61 -2.94 -9.09
C ARG A 60 12.29 -4.30 -8.49
N ALA A 61 12.29 -4.44 -7.18
CA ALA A 61 11.98 -5.70 -6.50
C ALA A 61 11.41 -5.44 -5.11
N VAL A 62 10.59 -6.37 -4.65
CA VAL A 62 10.12 -6.46 -3.27
C VAL A 62 10.36 -7.88 -2.78
N GLU A 63 11.07 -8.00 -1.68
CA GLU A 63 11.43 -9.26 -1.06
C GLU A 63 11.02 -9.24 0.41
N VAL A 64 10.69 -10.39 0.95
CA VAL A 64 10.32 -10.55 2.36
C VAL A 64 11.24 -11.55 3.04
N LEU A 65 11.64 -11.27 4.27
CA LEU A 65 12.38 -12.20 5.13
C LEU A 65 11.38 -12.93 5.99
N VAL A 66 11.27 -14.23 5.76
CA VAL A 66 10.39 -15.13 6.50
C VAL A 66 11.21 -15.90 7.53
N ASP A 67 10.80 -15.84 8.79
CA ASP A 67 11.29 -16.69 9.86
C ASP A 67 10.40 -17.94 9.93
N THR A 68 10.97 -19.08 9.59
CA THR A 68 10.29 -20.37 9.57
C THR A 68 10.46 -21.14 10.88
N CYS A 69 11.16 -20.58 11.86
CA CYS A 69 11.29 -21.17 13.18
C CYS A 69 9.95 -21.15 13.91
N THR A 70 9.32 -22.30 14.07
CA THR A 70 8.15 -22.41 14.93
C THR A 70 8.61 -22.55 16.39
N THR A 71 8.03 -21.76 17.28
CA THR A 71 8.19 -21.90 18.75
C THR A 71 7.57 -23.19 19.32
N ASP A 72 6.98 -24.02 18.46
CA ASP A 72 6.31 -25.26 18.88
C ASP A 72 7.33 -26.38 19.07
N SER A 73 7.77 -26.52 20.31
CA SER A 73 8.76 -27.52 20.76
C SER A 73 8.33 -29.00 20.59
N SER A 74 7.07 -29.23 20.20
CA SER A 74 6.53 -30.59 20.00
C SER A 74 6.84 -31.21 18.64
N GLN A 75 7.33 -30.46 17.67
CA GLN A 75 7.63 -30.90 16.28
C GLN A 75 9.14 -31.10 16.01
N LEU A 76 9.97 -31.00 17.01
CA LEU A 76 11.46 -30.92 16.91
C LEU A 76 12.18 -32.22 16.56
N SER A 77 11.51 -33.37 16.40
CA SER A 77 12.24 -34.65 16.43
C SER A 77 12.67 -35.26 15.10
N ASN A 78 12.25 -34.72 13.90
CA ASN A 78 12.51 -35.49 12.67
C ASN A 78 12.84 -34.68 11.39
N GLN A 79 13.42 -33.47 11.46
CA GLN A 79 13.88 -32.79 10.24
C GLN A 79 15.33 -32.28 10.35
N PRO A 80 16.20 -32.60 9.37
CA PRO A 80 17.65 -32.34 9.43
C PRO A 80 18.09 -30.89 9.20
N ASN A 81 17.18 -29.94 8.98
CA ASN A 81 17.51 -28.54 8.66
C ASN A 81 16.68 -27.55 9.50
N ARG A 82 16.36 -27.84 10.75
CA ARG A 82 15.63 -26.94 11.62
C ARG A 82 16.54 -26.38 12.70
N CYS A 83 16.25 -25.12 13.08
CA CYS A 83 16.84 -24.41 14.18
C CYS A 83 17.14 -25.34 15.35
N GLY A 84 18.38 -25.59 15.63
CA GLY A 84 18.86 -26.43 16.70
C GLY A 84 19.56 -25.59 17.76
N TRP A 85 19.52 -26.06 19.00
CA TRP A 85 20.49 -25.66 20.01
C TRP A 85 21.85 -26.19 19.58
N ASP A 86 22.73 -25.32 19.11
CA ASP A 86 24.11 -25.64 18.94
C ASP A 86 24.92 -24.85 19.96
N ASN A 87 25.73 -25.55 20.77
CA ASN A 87 26.60 -24.97 21.79
C ASN A 87 25.94 -24.00 22.79
N GLY A 88 24.64 -24.17 23.09
CA GLY A 88 23.93 -23.35 24.10
C GLY A 88 23.46 -21.99 23.58
N GLN A 89 23.47 -21.76 22.27
CA GLN A 89 22.92 -20.60 21.62
C GLN A 89 21.87 -20.99 20.58
N TRP A 90 20.82 -20.17 20.44
CA TRP A 90 19.85 -20.30 19.35
C TRP A 90 20.51 -19.83 18.05
N ASP A 91 20.70 -20.74 17.09
CA ASP A 91 21.12 -20.38 15.74
C ASP A 91 19.91 -19.98 14.89
N HIS A 92 19.60 -18.68 14.88
CA HIS A 92 18.56 -18.10 14.04
C HIS A 92 18.95 -17.98 12.55
N GLN A 93 20.20 -18.21 12.20
CA GLN A 93 20.69 -18.01 10.83
C GLN A 93 20.14 -19.03 9.83
N HIS A 94 19.73 -20.20 10.28
CA HIS A 94 19.22 -21.27 9.40
C HIS A 94 17.70 -21.28 9.22
N CYS A 95 16.97 -20.42 9.91
CA CYS A 95 15.52 -20.39 9.88
C CYS A 95 14.94 -19.24 9.05
N THR A 96 15.75 -18.32 8.59
CA THR A 96 15.26 -17.16 7.83
C THR A 96 15.54 -17.34 6.35
N VAL A 97 14.52 -17.08 5.53
CA VAL A 97 14.59 -17.17 4.07
C VAL A 97 14.10 -15.87 3.46
N TRP A 98 14.88 -15.32 2.53
CA TRP A 98 14.37 -14.24 1.66
C TRP A 98 13.57 -14.85 0.52
N ASP A 99 12.34 -14.39 0.38
CA ASP A 99 11.44 -14.77 -0.71
C ASP A 99 11.04 -13.52 -1.50
N THR A 100 10.86 -13.68 -2.82
CA THR A 100 10.61 -12.56 -3.73
C THR A 100 9.13 -12.53 -4.11
N LEU A 101 8.49 -11.38 -3.95
CA LEU A 101 7.13 -11.16 -4.38
C LEU A 101 7.07 -10.78 -5.87
N ALA A 102 6.00 -11.19 -6.53
CA ALA A 102 5.69 -10.69 -7.85
C ALA A 102 5.31 -9.21 -7.74
N ILE A 103 5.98 -8.36 -8.52
CA ILE A 103 5.69 -6.94 -8.58
C ILE A 103 5.54 -6.49 -10.03
N ARG A 104 4.91 -5.37 -10.22
CA ARG A 104 4.95 -4.63 -11.47
C ARG A 104 6.11 -3.63 -11.38
N ALA A 105 7.35 -4.10 -11.69
CA ALA A 105 8.53 -3.23 -11.64
C ALA A 105 8.38 -2.01 -12.55
N GLY A 106 8.76 -0.82 -12.08
CA GLY A 106 8.66 0.41 -12.84
C GLY A 106 8.71 1.66 -11.97
N VAL A 107 8.42 2.78 -12.59
CA VAL A 107 8.40 4.09 -11.93
C VAL A 107 6.98 4.38 -11.42
N TYR A 108 6.87 4.65 -10.13
CA TYR A 108 5.63 5.02 -9.44
C TYR A 108 5.69 6.50 -9.07
N ASN A 109 4.68 7.28 -9.47
CA ASN A 109 4.50 8.61 -8.90
C ASN A 109 3.81 8.48 -7.54
N LEU A 110 4.56 8.68 -6.47
CA LEU A 110 4.07 8.52 -5.12
C LEU A 110 2.89 9.45 -4.82
N LEU A 111 2.89 10.67 -5.38
CA LEU A 111 1.83 11.64 -5.11
C LEU A 111 0.46 11.25 -5.71
N ASP A 112 0.41 10.28 -6.63
CA ASP A 112 -0.85 9.71 -7.12
C ASP A 112 -1.50 8.77 -6.07
N LEU A 113 -0.73 8.37 -5.05
CA LEU A 113 -1.16 7.46 -3.97
C LEU A 113 -1.58 8.18 -2.69
N ARG A 114 -1.67 9.50 -2.71
CA ARG A 114 -2.10 10.32 -1.58
C ARG A 114 -3.62 10.27 -1.37
N ASN A 115 -4.08 10.82 -0.24
CA ASN A 115 -5.51 10.97 0.09
C ASN A 115 -6.29 9.65 0.09
N GLY A 116 -5.66 8.57 0.55
CA GLY A 116 -6.30 7.26 0.67
C GLY A 116 -6.34 6.45 -0.62
N THR A 117 -5.67 6.89 -1.67
CA THR A 117 -5.36 6.05 -2.83
C THR A 117 -4.21 5.12 -2.46
N ASP A 118 -4.31 3.86 -2.87
CA ASP A 118 -3.21 2.90 -2.75
C ASP A 118 -3.06 2.07 -4.02
N THR A 119 -1.92 1.43 -4.17
CA THR A 119 -1.69 0.47 -5.25
C THR A 119 -1.12 -0.83 -4.71
N LEU A 120 -1.50 -1.95 -5.31
CA LEU A 120 -0.87 -3.23 -5.00
C LEU A 120 0.58 -3.18 -5.51
N LEU A 121 1.54 -3.08 -4.58
CA LEU A 121 2.96 -3.04 -4.88
C LEU A 121 3.49 -4.42 -5.21
N GLY A 122 3.10 -5.43 -4.43
CA GLY A 122 3.55 -6.80 -4.64
C GLY A 122 2.61 -7.82 -4.02
N ASP A 123 2.54 -8.98 -4.66
CA ASP A 123 1.80 -10.12 -4.14
C ASP A 123 2.55 -11.43 -4.44
N GLY A 124 2.28 -12.45 -3.66
CA GLY A 124 2.87 -13.76 -3.87
C GLY A 124 2.56 -14.77 -2.78
N ASN A 125 2.83 -16.02 -3.10
CA ASN A 125 2.85 -17.10 -2.12
C ASN A 125 4.29 -17.28 -1.66
N VAL A 126 4.53 -17.08 -0.38
CA VAL A 126 5.83 -17.24 0.26
C VAL A 126 5.78 -18.40 1.24
N ILE A 127 6.95 -18.92 1.62
CA ILE A 127 7.02 -19.98 2.61
C ILE A 127 6.31 -19.56 3.91
N LYS A 128 5.62 -20.50 4.56
CA LYS A 128 4.88 -20.24 5.79
C LYS A 128 5.84 -19.93 6.94
N GLY A 129 5.58 -18.85 7.66
CA GLY A 129 6.38 -18.39 8.79
C GLY A 129 6.04 -16.95 9.16
N ASP A 130 6.83 -16.39 10.07
CA ASP A 130 6.69 -14.99 10.46
C ASP A 130 7.48 -14.10 9.52
N VAL A 131 6.81 -13.19 8.82
CA VAL A 131 7.49 -12.20 7.98
C VAL A 131 8.00 -11.08 8.89
N THR A 132 9.31 -10.96 8.97
CA THR A 132 10.01 -10.06 9.91
C THR A 132 10.59 -8.82 9.23
N ARG A 133 10.80 -8.87 7.92
CA ARG A 133 11.34 -7.73 7.16
C ARG A 133 10.79 -7.69 5.74
N ILE A 134 10.71 -6.49 5.21
CA ILE A 134 10.52 -6.23 3.78
C ILE A 134 11.77 -5.54 3.27
N ARG A 135 12.21 -5.91 2.09
CA ARG A 135 13.28 -5.25 1.35
C ARG A 135 12.76 -4.76 0.00
N ILE A 136 12.84 -3.46 -0.21
CA ILE A 136 12.47 -2.83 -1.48
C ILE A 136 13.76 -2.44 -2.20
N THR A 137 13.91 -2.88 -3.44
CA THR A 137 15.03 -2.46 -4.29
C THR A 137 14.59 -1.29 -5.16
N ILE A 138 15.27 -0.17 -5.01
CA ILE A 138 15.07 1.06 -5.77
C ILE A 138 16.05 1.09 -6.94
N GLY A 139 15.60 1.43 -8.13
CA GLY A 139 16.43 1.62 -9.32
C GLY A 139 17.01 3.03 -9.41
N ASP A 140 17.52 3.36 -10.60
CA ASP A 140 18.23 4.62 -10.83
C ASP A 140 17.34 5.73 -11.42
N ASN A 141 16.14 5.40 -11.90
CA ASN A 141 15.26 6.36 -12.59
C ASN A 141 14.36 7.11 -11.61
N ASN A 142 14.94 7.71 -10.56
CA ASN A 142 14.17 8.48 -9.60
C ASN A 142 14.25 9.98 -9.95
N SER A 143 13.13 10.66 -9.83
CA SER A 143 13.03 12.10 -10.09
C SER A 143 11.96 12.75 -9.24
N LEU A 144 12.03 14.06 -9.08
CA LEU A 144 10.95 14.85 -8.54
C LEU A 144 10.65 16.05 -9.43
N VAL A 145 9.42 16.53 -9.39
CA VAL A 145 9.00 17.77 -10.04
C VAL A 145 8.64 18.78 -8.95
N LYS A 146 9.26 19.97 -9.03
CA LYS A 146 8.99 21.08 -8.13
C LYS A 146 8.91 22.36 -8.96
N ASP A 147 7.82 23.10 -8.81
CA ASP A 147 7.56 24.33 -9.57
C ASP A 147 7.67 24.12 -11.10
N SER A 148 7.14 22.98 -11.57
CA SER A 148 7.18 22.52 -12.97
C SER A 148 8.59 22.23 -13.52
N VAL A 149 9.60 22.17 -12.68
CA VAL A 149 10.99 21.79 -13.03
C VAL A 149 11.27 20.39 -12.54
N THR A 150 11.80 19.54 -13.43
CA THR A 150 12.20 18.18 -13.08
C THR A 150 13.64 18.15 -12.58
N TYR A 151 13.85 17.51 -11.43
CA TYR A 151 15.15 17.29 -10.81
C TYR A 151 15.42 15.80 -10.65
N PRO A 152 16.66 15.35 -10.84
CA PRO A 152 17.05 13.99 -10.48
C PRO A 152 16.96 13.81 -8.95
N LEU A 153 16.51 12.64 -8.51
CA LEU A 153 16.43 12.28 -7.11
C LEU A 153 17.41 11.13 -6.84
N TYR A 154 18.46 11.43 -6.09
CA TYR A 154 19.55 10.49 -5.84
C TYR A 154 19.31 9.71 -4.55
N THR A 155 19.64 8.42 -4.54
CA THR A 155 19.68 7.65 -3.30
C THR A 155 20.92 7.99 -2.48
N TRP A 156 20.79 8.03 -1.14
CA TRP A 156 21.91 8.31 -0.26
C TRP A 156 23.01 7.25 -0.44
N SER A 157 24.26 7.69 -0.74
CA SER A 157 25.42 6.80 -0.90
C SER A 157 25.22 5.63 -1.87
N GLY A 158 24.34 5.73 -2.88
CA GLY A 158 24.03 4.63 -3.79
C GLY A 158 23.30 3.47 -3.11
N GLN A 159 22.62 3.71 -1.98
CA GLN A 159 21.77 2.70 -1.32
C GLN A 159 20.50 2.45 -2.13
N HIS A 160 20.51 1.34 -2.86
CA HIS A 160 19.35 0.89 -3.65
C HIS A 160 18.39 -0.02 -2.89
N LYS A 161 18.66 -0.33 -1.63
CA LYS A 161 17.85 -1.25 -0.82
C LYS A 161 17.33 -0.56 0.44
N VAL A 162 16.02 -0.55 0.56
CA VAL A 162 15.31 -0.09 1.76
C VAL A 162 14.86 -1.30 2.54
N ILE A 163 15.20 -1.38 3.82
CA ILE A 163 14.79 -2.48 4.71
C ILE A 163 13.80 -1.92 5.74
N ILE A 164 12.63 -2.54 5.79
CA ILE A 164 11.56 -2.23 6.72
C ILE A 164 11.46 -3.42 7.69
N ASN A 165 11.65 -3.16 8.98
CA ASN A 165 11.46 -4.16 10.02
C ASN A 165 9.98 -4.24 10.40
N LEU A 166 9.47 -5.44 10.55
CA LEU A 166 8.06 -5.72 10.81
C LEU A 166 7.90 -6.43 12.15
N ARG A 167 6.73 -6.23 12.75
CA ARG A 167 6.22 -7.01 13.87
C ARG A 167 5.10 -7.92 13.35
N ARG A 168 4.82 -9.00 14.06
CA ARG A 168 3.67 -9.88 13.70
C ARG A 168 2.35 -9.10 13.67
N SER A 169 2.20 -8.08 14.51
CA SER A 169 1.03 -7.20 14.56
C SER A 169 0.87 -6.29 13.35
N ASP A 170 1.90 -6.14 12.52
CA ASP A 170 1.89 -5.26 11.35
C ASP A 170 1.19 -5.89 10.13
N TRP A 171 0.76 -7.16 10.24
CA TRP A 171 0.05 -7.89 9.20
C TRP A 171 -1.43 -8.04 9.54
N GLU A 172 -2.29 -7.72 8.58
CA GLU A 172 -3.71 -8.03 8.66
C GLU A 172 -3.97 -9.43 8.09
N ASN A 173 -4.51 -10.31 8.91
CA ASN A 173 -5.03 -11.60 8.46
C ASN A 173 -6.44 -11.39 7.91
N PHE A 174 -6.59 -11.34 6.58
CA PHE A 174 -7.88 -11.10 5.93
C PHE A 174 -8.60 -12.38 5.46
N SER A 175 -7.86 -13.50 5.38
CA SER A 175 -8.40 -14.84 5.19
C SER A 175 -7.39 -15.88 5.64
N SER A 176 -7.81 -17.13 5.84
CA SER A 176 -6.92 -18.19 6.32
C SER A 176 -5.66 -18.31 5.44
N GLY A 177 -4.49 -18.11 6.05
CA GLY A 177 -3.19 -18.17 5.36
C GLY A 177 -2.93 -17.02 4.38
N SER A 178 -3.70 -15.93 4.45
CA SER A 178 -3.55 -14.77 3.57
C SER A 178 -3.44 -13.50 4.40
N TYR A 179 -2.39 -12.73 4.14
CA TYR A 179 -2.02 -11.54 4.91
C TYR A 179 -1.83 -10.35 3.99
N ARG A 180 -2.14 -9.16 4.51
CA ARG A 180 -1.91 -7.90 3.81
C ARG A 180 -1.40 -6.84 4.77
N LEU A 181 -0.64 -5.90 4.23
CA LEU A 181 -0.21 -4.71 4.94
C LEU A 181 -0.09 -3.53 3.96
N TRP A 182 -0.02 -2.35 4.52
CA TRP A 182 0.17 -1.10 3.78
C TRP A 182 1.48 -0.46 4.20
N LEU A 183 2.24 -0.07 3.19
CA LEU A 183 3.44 0.76 3.32
C LEU A 183 3.05 2.19 2.96
N ASP A 184 3.19 3.09 3.90
CA ASP A 184 2.97 4.51 3.70
C ASP A 184 4.31 5.20 3.53
N PHE A 185 4.54 5.73 2.35
CA PHE A 185 5.79 6.40 2.00
C PHE A 185 5.69 7.88 2.32
N ASP A 186 6.32 8.32 3.39
CA ASP A 186 6.31 9.73 3.79
C ASP A 186 7.33 10.52 2.96
N VAL A 187 6.86 11.10 1.85
CA VAL A 187 7.69 11.86 0.92
C VAL A 187 8.34 13.07 1.59
N ASN A 188 7.63 13.77 2.50
CA ASN A 188 8.17 14.97 3.15
C ASN A 188 9.39 14.69 4.01
N HIS A 189 9.42 13.55 4.70
CA HIS A 189 10.57 13.12 5.49
C HIS A 189 11.61 12.34 4.67
N SER A 190 11.22 11.86 3.50
CA SER A 190 12.08 11.05 2.63
C SER A 190 12.92 11.87 1.66
N VAL A 191 12.45 13.06 1.24
CA VAL A 191 13.14 13.89 0.25
C VAL A 191 13.84 15.05 0.94
N LEU A 192 15.17 15.09 0.81
CA LEU A 192 16.01 16.12 1.40
C LEU A 192 16.63 16.99 0.31
N GLU A 193 16.41 18.30 0.36
CA GLU A 193 17.15 19.26 -0.47
C GLU A 193 18.44 19.64 0.27
N ILE A 194 19.60 19.14 -0.19
CA ILE A 194 20.91 19.40 0.45
C ILE A 194 21.51 20.73 0.03
N PHE A 195 21.26 21.15 -1.20
CA PHE A 195 21.48 22.49 -1.71
C PHE A 195 20.60 22.71 -2.94
N ARG A 196 20.45 23.96 -3.34
CA ARG A 196 19.45 24.36 -4.33
C ARG A 196 19.46 23.46 -5.57
N GLY A 197 18.34 22.75 -5.80
CA GLY A 197 18.13 21.86 -6.93
C GLY A 197 18.80 20.48 -6.83
N HIS A 198 19.39 20.14 -5.68
CA HIS A 198 19.98 18.83 -5.43
C HIS A 198 19.21 18.09 -4.35
N PHE A 199 18.55 17.03 -4.75
CA PHE A 199 17.64 16.26 -3.90
C PHE A 199 18.18 14.85 -3.66
N ILE A 200 18.08 14.43 -2.40
CA ILE A 200 18.43 13.08 -1.97
C ILE A 200 17.21 12.39 -1.41
N LEU A 201 17.06 11.13 -1.78
CA LEU A 201 16.07 10.22 -1.25
C LEU A 201 16.67 9.46 -0.05
N ASN A 202 16.05 9.66 1.11
CA ASN A 202 16.29 8.88 2.33
C ASN A 202 14.94 8.28 2.78
N PRO A 203 14.53 7.12 2.27
CA PRO A 203 13.17 6.62 2.43
C PRO A 203 12.75 6.48 3.88
N PHE A 204 11.67 7.17 4.24
CA PHE A 204 10.96 7.02 5.50
C PHE A 204 9.60 6.37 5.23
N ILE A 205 9.43 5.12 5.66
CA ILE A 205 8.26 4.29 5.36
C ILE A 205 7.64 3.83 6.66
N ARG A 206 6.35 4.10 6.81
CA ARG A 206 5.52 3.61 7.92
C ARG A 206 4.74 2.38 7.47
N VAL A 207 4.46 1.50 8.43
CA VAL A 207 3.62 0.32 8.20
C VAL A 207 2.32 0.52 8.94
N PHE A 208 1.19 0.28 8.30
CA PHE A 208 -0.11 0.34 8.96
C PHE A 208 -1.08 -0.71 8.40
N ILE A 209 -2.12 -1.00 9.21
CA ILE A 209 -3.22 -1.89 8.84
C ILE A 209 -4.52 -1.09 8.98
N PRO A 210 -5.32 -0.92 7.92
CA PRO A 210 -6.54 -0.11 7.97
C PRO A 210 -7.51 -0.49 9.06
N ASN A 211 -7.61 -1.78 9.43
CA ASN A 211 -8.53 -2.23 10.48
C ASN A 211 -8.07 -1.86 11.90
N GLN A 212 -6.79 -1.59 12.11
CA GLN A 212 -6.23 -1.19 13.41
C GLN A 212 -6.09 0.32 13.53
N PHE A 213 -6.01 1.01 12.40
CA PHE A 213 -5.88 2.45 12.33
C PHE A 213 -7.18 3.05 11.78
N GLY A 214 -7.50 4.24 12.26
CA GLY A 214 -8.60 5.01 11.73
C GLY A 214 -8.21 5.80 10.48
N SER A 215 -9.21 6.45 9.92
CA SER A 215 -9.01 7.42 8.85
C SER A 215 -9.94 8.61 9.05
N ILE A 216 -9.58 9.74 8.44
CA ILE A 216 -10.41 10.93 8.40
C ILE A 216 -10.53 11.41 6.95
N SER A 217 -11.71 11.86 6.57
CA SER A 217 -11.96 12.42 5.25
C SER A 217 -12.86 13.64 5.33
N GLY A 218 -12.77 14.49 4.35
CA GLY A 218 -13.57 15.71 4.27
C GLY A 218 -13.40 16.43 2.94
N ASN A 219 -14.00 17.59 2.86
CA ASN A 219 -13.88 18.51 1.75
C ASN A 219 -13.61 19.92 2.29
N VAL A 220 -12.61 20.61 1.74
CA VAL A 220 -12.25 21.98 2.10
C VAL A 220 -12.20 22.85 0.86
N GLY A 221 -12.76 24.03 0.94
CA GLY A 221 -12.77 24.96 -0.19
C GLY A 221 -12.91 26.41 0.21
N PRO A 222 -12.70 27.31 -0.73
CA PRO A 222 -12.47 27.07 -2.17
C PRO A 222 -11.01 26.67 -2.50
N ASP A 223 -10.78 26.03 -3.64
CA ASP A 223 -9.45 25.66 -4.15
C ASP A 223 -8.49 26.85 -4.23
N ALA A 224 -9.02 28.05 -4.46
CA ALA A 224 -8.23 29.28 -4.49
C ALA A 224 -7.52 29.60 -3.17
N ALA A 225 -7.96 29.01 -2.06
CA ALA A 225 -7.30 29.12 -0.77
C ALA A 225 -6.02 28.29 -0.66
N GLN A 226 -5.78 27.38 -1.60
CA GLN A 226 -4.66 26.42 -1.60
C GLN A 226 -4.43 25.80 -0.20
N PRO A 227 -5.46 25.14 0.36
CA PRO A 227 -5.42 24.69 1.73
C PRO A 227 -4.43 23.56 1.93
N VAL A 228 -3.75 23.60 3.07
CA VAL A 228 -2.93 22.50 3.59
C VAL A 228 -3.53 22.07 4.93
N ILE A 229 -3.73 20.77 5.09
CA ILE A 229 -4.36 20.19 6.27
C ILE A 229 -3.30 19.54 7.13
N SER A 230 -3.35 19.83 8.44
CA SER A 230 -2.55 19.17 9.46
C SER A 230 -3.49 18.55 10.50
N LEU A 231 -3.45 17.24 10.64
CA LEU A 231 -4.15 16.51 11.70
C LEU A 231 -3.15 16.20 12.80
N TYR A 232 -3.31 16.80 13.97
CA TYR A 232 -2.38 16.63 15.08
C TYR A 232 -3.07 16.09 16.33
N GLY A 233 -2.41 15.13 16.96
CA GLY A 233 -2.78 14.52 18.22
C GLY A 233 -1.71 14.76 19.29
N ALA A 234 -1.72 13.92 20.32
CA ALA A 234 -0.76 14.03 21.43
C ALA A 234 0.68 13.65 21.02
N THR A 235 0.84 12.75 20.05
CA THR A 235 2.13 12.11 19.73
C THR A 235 2.49 12.17 18.25
N ASP A 236 1.55 12.54 17.38
CA ASP A 236 1.75 12.46 15.93
C ASP A 236 1.06 13.61 15.20
N THR A 237 1.61 13.98 14.05
CA THR A 237 1.04 14.95 13.13
C THR A 237 1.08 14.38 11.71
N LEU A 238 -0.08 14.33 11.08
CA LEU A 238 -0.29 13.83 9.74
C LEU A 238 -0.79 14.96 8.85
N TYR A 239 -0.51 14.90 7.57
CA TYR A 239 -0.80 15.97 6.65
C TYR A 239 -1.68 15.50 5.49
N ALA A 240 -2.42 16.43 4.89
CA ALA A 240 -3.10 16.22 3.62
C ALA A 240 -3.07 17.50 2.77
N ILE A 241 -2.89 17.33 1.47
CA ILE A 241 -3.12 18.36 0.47
C ILE A 241 -4.34 17.93 -0.33
N PRO A 242 -5.44 18.66 -0.27
CA PRO A 242 -6.66 18.30 -0.98
C PRO A 242 -6.47 18.16 -2.49
N TRP A 243 -7.24 17.27 -3.10
CA TRP A 243 -7.38 17.22 -4.54
C TRP A 243 -8.08 18.50 -5.06
N ARG A 244 -8.02 18.71 -6.36
CA ARG A 244 -8.88 19.70 -7.03
C ARG A 244 -10.35 19.39 -6.70
N GLY A 245 -11.09 20.40 -6.19
CA GLY A 245 -12.44 20.20 -5.65
C GLY A 245 -12.49 20.07 -4.14
N GLY A 246 -11.34 20.03 -3.48
CA GLY A 246 -11.20 20.14 -2.03
C GLY A 246 -11.29 18.83 -1.25
N ASP A 247 -11.46 17.70 -1.89
CA ASP A 247 -11.55 16.41 -1.20
C ASP A 247 -10.18 15.99 -0.65
N PHE A 248 -10.18 15.49 0.59
CA PHE A 248 -8.99 14.97 1.24
C PHE A 248 -9.30 13.71 2.07
N SER A 249 -8.26 12.91 2.31
CA SER A 249 -8.30 11.77 3.22
C SER A 249 -6.92 11.56 3.85
N ILE A 250 -6.89 11.27 5.15
CA ILE A 250 -5.70 10.86 5.89
C ILE A 250 -5.98 9.47 6.45
N ARG A 251 -5.10 8.51 6.20
CA ARG A 251 -5.18 7.12 6.66
C ARG A 251 -4.06 6.82 7.67
N GLY A 252 -4.14 5.67 8.30
CA GLY A 252 -3.10 5.25 9.24
C GLY A 252 -3.07 6.07 10.53
N VAL A 253 -4.22 6.64 10.91
CA VAL A 253 -4.35 7.46 12.11
C VAL A 253 -4.57 6.56 13.32
N THR A 254 -3.71 6.66 14.32
CA THR A 254 -3.89 5.93 15.58
C THR A 254 -5.20 6.35 16.26
N GLU A 255 -5.88 5.42 16.93
CA GLU A 255 -7.08 5.75 17.69
C GLU A 255 -6.78 6.83 18.75
N GLY A 256 -7.64 7.85 18.81
CA GLY A 256 -7.45 8.96 19.74
C GLY A 256 -8.28 10.19 19.40
N THR A 257 -7.97 11.28 20.11
CA THR A 257 -8.58 12.60 19.88
C THR A 257 -7.58 13.54 19.22
N TYR A 258 -8.01 14.16 18.14
CA TYR A 258 -7.19 14.99 17.26
C TYR A 258 -7.79 16.38 17.08
N SER A 259 -6.95 17.28 16.61
CA SER A 259 -7.36 18.56 16.06
C SER A 259 -6.88 18.66 14.62
N LEU A 260 -7.73 19.18 13.74
CA LEU A 260 -7.44 19.41 12.35
C LEU A 260 -7.28 20.91 12.13
N TYR A 261 -6.10 21.31 11.70
CA TYR A 261 -5.77 22.68 11.31
C TYR A 261 -5.71 22.76 9.78
N VAL A 262 -6.39 23.76 9.25
CA VAL A 262 -6.36 24.08 7.83
C VAL A 262 -5.61 25.39 7.67
N ASN A 263 -4.40 25.32 7.15
CA ASN A 263 -3.62 26.49 6.73
C ASN A 263 -4.10 26.95 5.37
N ALA A 264 -4.51 28.20 5.27
CA ALA A 264 -5.02 28.80 4.06
C ALA A 264 -4.06 29.84 3.50
N SER A 265 -4.10 30.05 2.18
CA SER A 265 -3.29 31.03 1.45
C SER A 265 -4.18 32.06 0.75
N ASN A 266 -3.57 32.96 0.01
CA ASN A 266 -4.25 33.90 -0.91
C ASN A 266 -5.29 34.80 -0.20
N GLY A 267 -5.01 35.18 1.08
CA GLY A 267 -5.85 36.06 1.87
C GLY A 267 -7.08 35.39 2.49
N TYR A 268 -7.14 34.05 2.47
CA TYR A 268 -8.12 33.28 3.24
C TYR A 268 -7.63 33.06 4.67
N SER A 269 -8.58 32.98 5.59
CA SER A 269 -8.29 32.75 7.00
C SER A 269 -8.13 31.27 7.33
N ASP A 270 -7.13 30.97 8.17
CA ASP A 270 -6.93 29.61 8.70
C ASP A 270 -8.12 29.20 9.57
N THR A 271 -8.31 27.88 9.70
CA THR A 271 -9.36 27.38 10.57
C THR A 271 -8.90 26.11 11.31
N THR A 272 -9.51 25.86 12.47
CA THR A 272 -9.21 24.67 13.30
C THR A 272 -10.50 23.99 13.70
N ILE A 273 -10.53 22.67 13.60
CA ILE A 273 -11.59 21.80 14.12
C ILE A 273 -10.95 20.96 15.23
N ALA A 274 -11.38 21.14 16.46
CA ALA A 274 -10.88 20.41 17.62
C ALA A 274 -11.77 19.24 18.01
N ASN A 275 -11.25 18.36 18.88
CA ASN A 275 -11.97 17.24 19.49
C ASN A 275 -12.52 16.23 18.47
N ILE A 276 -11.76 15.92 17.44
CA ILE A 276 -12.11 14.91 16.45
C ILE A 276 -11.72 13.54 17.03
N ALA A 277 -12.71 12.70 17.30
CA ALA A 277 -12.47 11.34 17.73
C ALA A 277 -12.21 10.43 16.51
N ILE A 278 -11.09 9.74 16.53
CA ILE A 278 -10.71 8.74 15.55
C ILE A 278 -10.76 7.37 16.22
N LYS A 279 -11.36 6.40 15.54
CA LYS A 279 -11.42 4.99 15.98
C LYS A 279 -10.79 4.09 14.96
N GLY A 280 -10.13 3.03 15.44
CA GLY A 280 -9.55 2.00 14.58
C GLY A 280 -10.59 1.34 13.68
N GLY A 281 -10.24 1.10 12.42
CA GLY A 281 -11.12 0.50 11.42
C GLY A 281 -12.25 1.40 10.89
N GLU A 282 -12.40 2.63 11.40
CA GLU A 282 -13.47 3.55 10.99
C GLU A 282 -12.93 4.75 10.23
N THR A 283 -13.77 5.30 9.34
CA THR A 283 -13.50 6.59 8.67
C THR A 283 -14.36 7.67 9.31
N THR A 284 -13.72 8.62 9.98
CA THR A 284 -14.38 9.83 10.48
C THR A 284 -14.58 10.82 9.33
N LYS A 285 -15.84 11.08 8.95
CA LYS A 285 -16.16 12.04 7.90
C LYS A 285 -16.46 13.40 8.51
N LEU A 286 -15.72 14.42 8.06
CA LEU A 286 -15.96 15.80 8.46
C LEU A 286 -17.01 16.47 7.53
N PRO A 287 -17.81 17.40 8.07
CA PRO A 287 -18.61 18.29 7.24
C PRO A 287 -17.70 19.14 6.34
N LYS A 288 -18.28 19.68 5.26
CA LYS A 288 -17.55 20.58 4.37
C LYS A 288 -16.99 21.78 5.15
N ILE A 289 -15.68 22.03 4.98
CA ILE A 289 -14.97 23.17 5.56
C ILE A 289 -14.95 24.29 4.51
N THR A 290 -15.57 25.42 4.84
CA THR A 290 -15.57 26.58 3.96
C THR A 290 -14.65 27.66 4.55
N LEU A 291 -13.63 28.06 3.77
CA LEU A 291 -12.68 29.10 4.16
C LEU A 291 -13.18 30.46 3.68
N HIS A 292 -12.96 31.47 4.47
CA HIS A 292 -13.37 32.85 4.22
C HIS A 292 -12.16 33.77 4.22
N LYS A 293 -12.27 34.89 3.46
CA LYS A 293 -11.27 35.97 3.47
C LYS A 293 -11.48 36.91 4.63
#